data_330f19b2fc3ae9c1fc8a55ec893786d7
#
_entry.id   330f19b2fc3ae9c1fc8a55ec893786d7
#
_cell.length_a   1.000
_cell.length_b   1.000
_cell.length_c   1.000
_cell.angle_alpha   90.00
_cell.angle_beta   90.00
_cell.angle_gamma   90.00
#
_symmetry.space_group_name_H-M   'P 1'
#
loop_
_entity.id
_entity.type
_entity.pdbx_description
1 polymer ?
#
loop_
_entity_poly.entity_id
_entity_poly.type
_entity_poly.pdbx_seq_one_letter_code
_entity_poly.pdbx_strand_id
1 'polypeptide(L)'
;LRRQRQMCIRDRKAMEEAKKLDMPLSFHEENPAFIEQQGINKGVVSDKLGLGGAPALSEYIMVARDCMLALETGATICIQHISSEVSVELVRTAKRLGADVHAEATPQHFSLTEDVVLEKGTLARVNPPIRTEKDRQAIIAALADGTIDIIATDHAPHSREEKDKEFKAAPSGMIGLETSLALGVTKLVKTGRLTMKELLSKMTINPAKLYKMDKGYIKEGTAADIVIYAPDEKWIVGESFASKASNTPFIGQELYGKIKYTICNGNVVYCDC
;
A
#
# COMPACT_ATOMS: atom_id res chain seq x y z
N LEU A 1 -4.43 29.04 -7.77
CA LEU A 1 -5.91 28.98 -7.93
C LEU A 1 -6.34 28.39 -9.29
N ARG A 2 -5.80 28.83 -10.45
CA ARG A 2 -6.19 28.26 -11.76
C ARG A 2 -5.82 26.79 -11.94
N ARG A 3 -4.62 26.33 -11.51
CA ARG A 3 -4.19 24.94 -11.64
C ARG A 3 -5.03 23.97 -10.80
N GLN A 4 -5.29 24.28 -9.54
CA GLN A 4 -6.13 23.44 -8.67
C GLN A 4 -7.57 23.35 -9.19
N ARG A 5 -8.14 24.46 -9.65
CA ARG A 5 -9.48 24.47 -10.26
C ARG A 5 -9.55 23.63 -11.54
N GLN A 6 -8.48 23.62 -12.36
CA GLN A 6 -8.41 22.78 -13.55
C GLN A 6 -8.24 21.29 -13.21
N MET A 7 -7.52 20.96 -12.15
CA MET A 7 -7.37 19.57 -11.68
C MET A 7 -8.73 19.00 -11.25
N CYS A 8 -9.44 19.66 -10.32
CA CYS A 8 -10.76 19.20 -9.88
C CYS A 8 -11.76 18.97 -11.04
N ILE A 9 -11.75 19.87 -12.06
CA ILE A 9 -12.62 19.71 -13.23
C ILE A 9 -12.22 18.49 -14.08
N ARG A 10 -10.91 18.21 -14.22
CA ARG A 10 -10.41 17.07 -14.97
C ARG A 10 -10.71 15.76 -14.26
N ASP A 11 -10.46 15.73 -12.94
CA ASP A 11 -10.69 14.55 -12.11
C ASP A 11 -12.18 14.18 -12.09
N ARG A 12 -13.06 15.18 -11.92
CA ARG A 12 -14.50 14.98 -12.04
C ARG A 12 -14.89 14.40 -13.40
N LYS A 13 -14.39 14.97 -14.50
CA LYS A 13 -14.67 14.45 -15.86
C LYS A 13 -14.13 13.05 -16.05
N ALA A 14 -12.93 12.74 -15.54
CA ALA A 14 -12.37 11.41 -15.59
C ALA A 14 -13.25 10.40 -14.85
N MET A 15 -13.75 10.76 -13.67
CA MET A 15 -14.69 9.94 -12.90
C MET A 15 -16.01 9.74 -13.64
N GLU A 16 -16.58 10.78 -14.24
CA GLU A 16 -17.80 10.70 -15.04
C GLU A 16 -17.64 9.74 -16.24
N GLU A 17 -16.49 9.80 -16.94
CA GLU A 17 -16.21 8.87 -18.05
C GLU A 17 -15.91 7.44 -17.57
N ALA A 18 -15.16 7.28 -16.50
CA ALA A 18 -14.89 5.98 -15.90
C ALA A 18 -16.18 5.29 -15.44
N LYS A 19 -17.12 6.06 -14.88
CA LYS A 19 -18.46 5.55 -14.52
C LYS A 19 -19.22 5.01 -15.72
N LYS A 20 -19.19 5.71 -16.86
CA LYS A 20 -19.85 5.26 -18.10
C LYS A 20 -19.23 3.97 -18.65
N LEU A 21 -17.91 3.82 -18.49
CA LEU A 21 -17.15 2.66 -18.94
C LEU A 21 -17.15 1.52 -17.92
N ASP A 22 -17.77 1.73 -16.75
CA ASP A 22 -17.79 0.78 -15.63
C ASP A 22 -16.36 0.36 -15.21
N MET A 23 -15.43 1.32 -15.17
CA MET A 23 -14.02 1.15 -14.82
C MET A 23 -13.70 1.82 -13.49
N PRO A 24 -13.01 1.13 -12.54
CA PRO A 24 -12.50 1.78 -11.35
C PRO A 24 -11.30 2.67 -11.68
N LEU A 25 -11.14 3.76 -10.93
CA LEU A 25 -9.97 4.63 -10.98
C LEU A 25 -9.16 4.48 -9.70
N SER A 26 -7.84 4.46 -9.81
CA SER A 26 -6.92 4.44 -8.66
C SER A 26 -6.13 5.73 -8.60
N PHE A 27 -6.07 6.33 -7.40
CA PHE A 27 -5.47 7.64 -7.17
C PHE A 27 -4.33 7.58 -6.17
N HIS A 28 -3.18 8.13 -6.56
CA HIS A 28 -2.08 8.47 -5.66
C HIS A 28 -2.34 9.86 -5.08
N GLU A 29 -2.55 9.93 -3.78
CA GLU A 29 -3.07 11.13 -3.12
C GLU A 29 -1.96 11.88 -2.40
N GLU A 30 -1.18 12.66 -3.12
CA GLU A 30 -0.24 13.62 -2.55
C GLU A 30 -0.33 14.97 -3.26
N ASN A 31 -0.60 16.03 -2.51
CA ASN A 31 -0.53 17.40 -3.04
C ASN A 31 0.87 17.97 -2.85
N PRO A 32 1.67 18.11 -3.93
CA PRO A 32 3.06 18.56 -3.83
C PRO A 32 3.22 19.98 -3.29
N ALA A 33 2.16 20.79 -3.30
CA ALA A 33 2.22 22.16 -2.79
C ALA A 33 2.46 22.24 -1.27
N PHE A 34 2.19 21.16 -0.54
CA PHE A 34 2.42 21.08 0.91
C PHE A 34 3.71 20.33 1.29
N ILE A 35 4.42 19.76 0.32
CA ILE A 35 5.56 18.89 0.56
C ILE A 35 6.86 19.69 0.43
N GLU A 36 7.62 19.78 1.51
CA GLU A 36 8.95 20.37 1.51
C GLU A 36 10.02 19.36 1.10
N GLN A 37 9.88 18.10 1.59
CA GLN A 37 10.73 16.97 1.24
C GLN A 37 9.89 15.70 1.12
N GLN A 38 9.94 15.06 -0.04
CA GLN A 38 9.27 13.77 -0.27
C GLN A 38 9.96 12.62 0.48
N GLY A 39 9.18 11.58 0.79
CA GLY A 39 9.67 10.31 1.29
C GLY A 39 10.01 10.27 2.77
N ILE A 40 9.72 11.33 3.51
CA ILE A 40 9.82 11.40 4.97
C ILE A 40 8.62 12.16 5.54
N ASN A 41 8.04 11.65 6.63
CA ASN A 41 6.96 12.33 7.33
C ASN A 41 7.45 13.66 7.95
N LYS A 42 6.67 14.72 7.82
CA LYS A 42 6.94 15.99 8.50
C LYS A 42 6.64 15.83 9.99
N GLY A 43 7.67 15.90 10.82
CA GLY A 43 7.56 15.73 12.27
C GLY A 43 8.93 15.51 12.94
N VAL A 44 8.90 14.85 14.08
CA VAL A 44 10.09 14.69 14.96
C VAL A 44 11.30 14.10 14.23
N VAL A 45 11.09 13.10 13.36
CA VAL A 45 12.18 12.43 12.65
C VAL A 45 12.78 13.34 11.57
N SER A 46 11.95 13.99 10.76
CA SER A 46 12.42 14.93 9.74
C SER A 46 13.16 16.13 10.35
N ASP A 47 12.68 16.63 11.49
CA ASP A 47 13.34 17.74 12.23
C ASP A 47 14.71 17.33 12.75
N LYS A 48 14.83 16.11 13.34
CA LYS A 48 16.13 15.56 13.78
C LYS A 48 17.15 15.44 12.65
N LEU A 49 16.69 15.15 11.43
CA LEU A 49 17.56 14.99 10.25
C LEU A 49 17.79 16.31 9.50
N GLY A 50 17.20 17.42 9.94
CA GLY A 50 17.26 18.70 9.24
C GLY A 50 16.61 18.67 7.85
N LEU A 51 15.62 17.77 7.68
CA LEU A 51 14.84 17.63 6.47
C LEU A 51 13.46 18.26 6.69
N GLY A 52 12.87 18.81 5.63
CA GLY A 52 11.51 19.32 5.68
C GLY A 52 10.52 18.19 5.95
N GLY A 53 9.86 17.68 4.96
CA GLY A 53 8.98 16.53 5.07
C GLY A 53 7.65 16.73 4.37
N ALA A 54 6.91 15.63 4.26
CA ALA A 54 5.57 15.57 3.69
C ALA A 54 4.54 15.45 4.83
N PRO A 55 3.81 16.54 5.17
CA PRO A 55 2.79 16.46 6.20
C PRO A 55 1.62 15.57 5.74
N ALA A 56 0.92 14.93 6.69
CA ALA A 56 -0.26 14.12 6.37
C ALA A 56 -1.35 14.93 5.63
N LEU A 57 -1.37 16.26 5.82
CA LEU A 57 -2.23 17.18 5.08
C LEU A 57 -2.11 17.02 3.57
N SER A 58 -0.90 16.75 3.05
CA SER A 58 -0.69 16.58 1.61
C SER A 58 -1.51 15.42 1.04
N GLU A 59 -1.74 14.36 1.82
CA GLU A 59 -2.54 13.20 1.47
C GLU A 59 -4.03 13.46 1.73
N TYR A 60 -4.42 13.75 2.96
CA TYR A 60 -5.83 13.73 3.32
C TYR A 60 -6.68 14.82 2.65
N ILE A 61 -6.10 15.94 2.23
CA ILE A 61 -6.84 16.96 1.48
C ILE A 61 -7.23 16.46 0.08
N MET A 62 -6.40 15.62 -0.53
CA MET A 62 -6.68 14.99 -1.82
C MET A 62 -7.69 13.87 -1.64
N VAL A 63 -7.52 13.01 -0.64
CA VAL A 63 -8.47 11.96 -0.27
C VAL A 63 -9.87 12.53 -0.04
N ALA A 64 -9.99 13.63 0.73
CA ALA A 64 -11.27 14.29 0.98
C ALA A 64 -11.93 14.74 -0.32
N ARG A 65 -11.15 15.38 -1.20
CA ARG A 65 -11.62 15.88 -2.50
C ARG A 65 -12.17 14.75 -3.36
N ASP A 66 -11.38 13.68 -3.54
CA ASP A 66 -11.71 12.63 -4.48
C ASP A 66 -12.81 11.70 -3.95
N CYS A 67 -12.88 11.50 -2.64
CA CYS A 67 -14.03 10.86 -2.00
C CYS A 67 -15.34 11.62 -2.27
N MET A 68 -15.34 12.95 -2.19
CA MET A 68 -16.55 13.75 -2.46
C MET A 68 -16.89 13.80 -3.95
N LEU A 69 -15.89 13.79 -4.83
CA LEU A 69 -16.12 13.67 -6.28
C LEU A 69 -16.69 12.29 -6.64
N ALA A 70 -16.21 11.22 -6.01
CA ALA A 70 -16.77 9.88 -6.20
C ALA A 70 -18.22 9.80 -5.72
N LEU A 71 -18.55 10.41 -4.58
CA LEU A 71 -19.93 10.49 -4.08
C LEU A 71 -20.85 11.20 -5.07
N GLU A 72 -20.42 12.32 -5.63
CA GLU A 72 -21.20 13.13 -6.58
C GLU A 72 -21.36 12.43 -7.93
N THR A 73 -20.30 11.81 -8.46
CA THR A 73 -20.29 11.20 -9.80
C THR A 73 -20.81 9.77 -9.81
N GLY A 74 -20.81 9.11 -8.66
CA GLY A 74 -21.10 7.67 -8.53
C GLY A 74 -20.01 6.79 -9.17
N ALA A 75 -18.80 7.32 -9.38
CA ALA A 75 -17.68 6.55 -9.89
C ALA A 75 -17.10 5.63 -8.80
N THR A 76 -16.59 4.46 -9.22
CA THR A 76 -15.81 3.57 -8.38
C THR A 76 -14.38 4.07 -8.34
N ILE A 77 -13.86 4.36 -7.14
CA ILE A 77 -12.47 4.78 -6.97
C ILE A 77 -11.74 3.92 -5.94
N CYS A 78 -10.40 3.86 -6.08
CA CYS A 78 -9.50 3.26 -5.10
C CYS A 78 -8.44 4.28 -4.69
N ILE A 79 -8.34 4.57 -3.39
CA ILE A 79 -7.28 5.39 -2.82
C ILE A 79 -6.09 4.49 -2.59
N GLN A 80 -4.99 4.71 -3.32
CA GLN A 80 -3.78 3.91 -3.22
C GLN A 80 -3.03 4.18 -1.91
N HIS A 81 -2.37 3.15 -1.38
CA HIS A 81 -1.37 3.19 -0.30
C HIS A 81 -1.63 4.25 0.79
N ILE A 82 -2.83 4.27 1.37
CA ILE A 82 -3.19 5.18 2.47
C ILE A 82 -2.15 5.11 3.59
N SER A 83 -1.74 6.27 4.09
CA SER A 83 -0.69 6.38 5.11
C SER A 83 -1.11 7.06 6.41
N SER A 84 -2.24 7.78 6.46
CA SER A 84 -2.61 8.60 7.62
C SER A 84 -3.97 8.24 8.23
N GLU A 85 -4.09 8.42 9.55
CA GLU A 85 -5.33 8.23 10.31
C GLU A 85 -6.48 9.07 9.73
N VAL A 86 -6.22 10.34 9.41
CA VAL A 86 -7.25 11.25 8.88
C VAL A 86 -7.76 10.77 7.52
N SER A 87 -6.89 10.28 6.66
CA SER A 87 -7.29 9.70 5.37
C SER A 87 -8.20 8.48 5.55
N VAL A 88 -7.88 7.62 6.52
CA VAL A 88 -8.74 6.47 6.87
C VAL A 88 -10.14 6.93 7.28
N GLU A 89 -10.26 7.94 8.15
CA GLU A 89 -11.55 8.47 8.60
C GLU A 89 -12.35 9.11 7.45
N LEU A 90 -11.68 9.74 6.50
CA LEU A 90 -12.32 10.31 5.31
C LEU A 90 -12.89 9.22 4.42
N VAL A 91 -12.15 8.14 4.16
CA VAL A 91 -12.65 6.97 3.42
C VAL A 91 -13.83 6.32 4.15
N ARG A 92 -13.73 6.11 5.46
CA ARG A 92 -14.84 5.57 6.27
C ARG A 92 -16.10 6.42 6.16
N THR A 93 -15.94 7.74 6.23
CA THR A 93 -17.03 8.70 6.09
C THR A 93 -17.64 8.65 4.69
N ALA A 94 -16.82 8.63 3.64
CA ALA A 94 -17.30 8.54 2.27
C ALA A 94 -18.11 7.27 2.00
N LYS A 95 -17.62 6.10 2.46
CA LYS A 95 -18.34 4.83 2.39
C LYS A 95 -19.70 4.90 3.12
N ARG A 96 -19.74 5.49 4.32
CA ARG A 96 -20.98 5.69 5.08
C ARG A 96 -21.97 6.59 4.37
N LEU A 97 -21.52 7.56 3.61
CA LEU A 97 -22.35 8.44 2.79
C LEU A 97 -22.83 7.78 1.48
N GLY A 98 -22.33 6.58 1.16
CA GLY A 98 -22.73 5.80 -0.01
C GLY A 98 -21.82 5.99 -1.23
N ALA A 99 -20.65 6.60 -1.08
CA ALA A 99 -19.66 6.65 -2.15
C ALA A 99 -19.02 5.27 -2.38
N ASP A 100 -18.81 4.92 -3.64
CA ASP A 100 -18.15 3.68 -4.05
C ASP A 100 -16.62 3.88 -4.02
N VAL A 101 -16.10 3.93 -2.79
CA VAL A 101 -14.69 4.18 -2.51
C VAL A 101 -14.05 2.95 -1.91
N HIS A 102 -12.95 2.52 -2.50
CA HIS A 102 -12.04 1.50 -1.99
C HIS A 102 -10.74 2.14 -1.51
N ALA A 103 -9.96 1.40 -0.73
CA ALA A 103 -8.67 1.88 -0.25
C ALA A 103 -7.67 0.73 -0.13
N GLU A 104 -6.39 1.06 -0.35
CA GLU A 104 -5.27 0.15 -0.21
C GLU A 104 -4.36 0.55 0.96
N ALA A 105 -3.78 -0.44 1.62
CA ALA A 105 -2.63 -0.26 2.49
C ALA A 105 -1.45 -1.09 1.97
N THR A 106 -0.23 -0.61 2.20
CA THR A 106 0.96 -1.39 1.86
C THR A 106 1.57 -2.03 3.11
N PRO A 107 2.34 -3.14 2.95
CA PRO A 107 3.00 -3.80 4.07
C PRO A 107 3.89 -2.87 4.90
N GLN A 108 4.58 -1.91 4.27
CA GLN A 108 5.42 -0.95 4.97
C GLN A 108 4.60 -0.02 5.88
N HIS A 109 3.41 0.44 5.47
CA HIS A 109 2.58 1.36 6.24
C HIS A 109 1.90 0.71 7.46
N PHE A 110 1.62 -0.60 7.44
CA PHE A 110 1.13 -1.28 8.64
C PHE A 110 2.24 -1.95 9.48
N SER A 111 3.49 -2.02 8.99
CA SER A 111 4.58 -2.72 9.67
C SER A 111 5.59 -1.79 10.36
N LEU A 112 5.78 -0.58 9.84
CA LEU A 112 6.85 0.34 10.22
C LEU A 112 6.30 1.67 10.74
N THR A 113 7.12 2.37 11.51
CA THR A 113 6.92 3.77 11.93
C THR A 113 8.03 4.65 11.37
N GLU A 114 7.82 5.97 11.37
CA GLU A 114 8.79 6.96 10.83
C GLU A 114 10.21 6.83 11.42
N ASP A 115 10.34 6.28 12.63
CA ASP A 115 11.64 6.04 13.27
C ASP A 115 12.55 5.13 12.45
N VAL A 116 12.00 4.26 11.60
CA VAL A 116 12.78 3.39 10.71
C VAL A 116 13.72 4.18 9.80
N VAL A 117 13.38 5.44 9.48
CA VAL A 117 14.24 6.31 8.67
C VAL A 117 15.57 6.61 9.35
N LEU A 118 15.59 6.70 10.70
CA LEU A 118 16.82 6.91 11.47
C LEU A 118 17.79 5.73 11.37
N GLU A 119 17.27 4.51 11.21
CA GLU A 119 18.07 3.28 11.14
C GLU A 119 18.40 2.85 9.71
N LYS A 120 17.43 2.96 8.81
CA LYS A 120 17.48 2.41 7.44
C LYS A 120 17.64 3.48 6.35
N GLY A 121 17.58 4.77 6.71
CA GLY A 121 17.81 5.88 5.80
C GLY A 121 16.93 5.80 4.55
N THR A 122 17.58 5.88 3.40
CA THR A 122 16.92 5.87 2.08
C THR A 122 16.16 4.60 1.76
N LEU A 123 16.49 3.45 2.36
CA LEU A 123 15.73 2.20 2.20
C LEU A 123 14.30 2.31 2.76
N ALA A 124 14.06 3.23 3.69
CA ALA A 124 12.75 3.53 4.24
C ALA A 124 12.04 4.72 3.55
N ARG A 125 12.66 5.31 2.52
CA ARG A 125 12.10 6.41 1.75
C ARG A 125 11.04 5.92 0.76
N VAL A 126 9.76 6.25 1.01
CA VAL A 126 8.58 5.90 0.18
C VAL A 126 7.62 7.09 0.09
N ASN A 127 6.74 7.11 -0.91
CA ASN A 127 5.68 8.08 -1.08
C ASN A 127 4.32 7.38 -1.19
N PRO A 128 3.34 7.71 -0.31
CA PRO A 128 3.47 8.59 0.85
C PRO A 128 4.45 8.03 1.90
N PRO A 129 5.01 8.88 2.77
CA PRO A 129 6.00 8.43 3.73
C PRO A 129 5.41 7.53 4.81
N ILE A 130 6.27 6.68 5.39
CA ILE A 130 5.97 5.96 6.62
C ILE A 130 5.74 7.00 7.74
N ARG A 131 4.62 6.87 8.46
CA ARG A 131 4.18 7.87 9.42
C ARG A 131 4.32 7.39 10.87
N THR A 132 3.60 8.06 11.75
CA THR A 132 3.64 7.81 13.20
C THR A 132 3.03 6.46 13.59
N GLU A 133 3.28 6.02 14.82
CA GLU A 133 2.62 4.84 15.39
C GLU A 133 1.10 4.98 15.42
N LYS A 134 0.58 6.20 15.66
CA LYS A 134 -0.86 6.47 15.63
C LYS A 134 -1.46 6.19 14.27
N ASP A 135 -0.81 6.65 13.19
CA ASP A 135 -1.23 6.40 11.82
C ASP A 135 -1.17 4.91 11.49
N ARG A 136 -0.08 4.22 11.88
CA ARG A 136 0.08 2.79 11.69
C ARG A 136 -1.05 1.98 12.35
N GLN A 137 -1.42 2.32 13.60
CA GLN A 137 -2.52 1.66 14.30
C GLN A 137 -3.87 1.94 13.64
N ALA A 138 -4.10 3.14 13.13
CA ALA A 138 -5.32 3.48 12.39
C ALA A 138 -5.45 2.65 11.11
N ILE A 139 -4.35 2.44 10.36
CA ILE A 139 -4.33 1.58 9.18
C ILE A 139 -4.65 0.12 9.55
N ILE A 140 -4.04 -0.41 10.63
CA ILE A 140 -4.31 -1.77 11.10
C ILE A 140 -5.80 -1.93 11.50
N ALA A 141 -6.36 -0.96 12.23
CA ALA A 141 -7.77 -0.98 12.61
C ALA A 141 -8.68 -0.92 11.37
N ALA A 142 -8.33 -0.11 10.37
CA ALA A 142 -9.09 0.03 9.12
C ALA A 142 -9.01 -1.23 8.24
N LEU A 143 -7.90 -1.96 8.29
CA LEU A 143 -7.81 -3.29 7.67
C LEU A 143 -8.75 -4.28 8.37
N ALA A 144 -8.87 -4.21 9.70
CA ALA A 144 -9.73 -5.11 10.46
C ALA A 144 -11.22 -4.82 10.29
N ASP A 145 -11.62 -3.55 10.26
CA ASP A 145 -13.03 -3.15 10.14
C ASP A 145 -13.55 -3.09 8.68
N GLY A 146 -12.68 -3.32 7.68
CA GLY A 146 -13.04 -3.31 6.27
C GLY A 146 -13.08 -1.92 5.62
N THR A 147 -12.67 -0.87 6.31
CA THR A 147 -12.49 0.46 5.71
C THR A 147 -11.42 0.42 4.62
N ILE A 148 -10.31 -0.30 4.87
CA ILE A 148 -9.30 -0.62 3.86
C ILE A 148 -9.57 -2.03 3.32
N ASP A 149 -9.82 -2.12 2.02
CA ASP A 149 -10.26 -3.34 1.34
C ASP A 149 -9.12 -4.20 0.82
N ILE A 150 -7.98 -3.57 0.49
CA ILE A 150 -6.92 -4.17 -0.32
C ILE A 150 -5.57 -3.98 0.38
N ILE A 151 -4.70 -4.97 0.23
CA ILE A 151 -3.28 -4.87 0.53
C ILE A 151 -2.53 -4.94 -0.80
N ALA A 152 -1.88 -3.83 -1.16
CA ALA A 152 -1.04 -3.68 -2.34
C ALA A 152 0.43 -3.56 -1.91
N THR A 153 1.37 -3.85 -2.79
CA THR A 153 2.80 -3.86 -2.43
C THR A 153 3.50 -2.53 -2.67
N ASP A 154 3.05 -1.75 -3.63
CA ASP A 154 3.77 -0.59 -4.16
C ASP A 154 5.24 -0.94 -4.49
N HIS A 155 5.43 -2.09 -5.18
CA HIS A 155 6.74 -2.64 -5.50
C HIS A 155 7.52 -1.73 -6.44
N ALA A 156 8.55 -1.05 -5.91
CA ALA A 156 9.37 -0.08 -6.62
C ALA A 156 10.87 -0.41 -6.50
N PRO A 157 11.40 -1.24 -7.40
CA PRO A 157 12.80 -1.62 -7.39
C PRO A 157 13.70 -0.46 -7.85
N HIS A 158 14.75 -0.19 -7.06
CA HIS A 158 15.80 0.77 -7.34
C HIS A 158 17.17 0.13 -7.12
N SER A 159 18.16 0.56 -7.89
CA SER A 159 19.51 0.05 -7.74
C SER A 159 20.14 0.47 -6.40
N ARG A 160 21.19 -0.24 -5.99
CA ARG A 160 21.94 0.11 -4.78
C ARG A 160 22.54 1.50 -4.90
N GLU A 161 23.14 1.82 -6.05
CA GLU A 161 23.73 3.12 -6.30
C GLU A 161 22.71 4.28 -6.21
N GLU A 162 21.46 4.02 -6.59
CA GLU A 162 20.40 5.02 -6.46
C GLU A 162 19.99 5.21 -4.99
N LYS A 163 19.91 4.13 -4.21
CA LYS A 163 19.53 4.18 -2.80
C LYS A 163 20.69 4.64 -1.89
N ASP A 164 21.95 4.47 -2.29
CA ASP A 164 23.13 4.92 -1.54
C ASP A 164 23.38 6.44 -1.64
N LYS A 165 22.59 7.17 -2.41
CA LYS A 165 22.64 8.64 -2.49
C LYS A 165 22.16 9.29 -1.19
N GLU A 166 22.47 10.59 -1.03
CA GLU A 166 21.88 11.39 0.05
C GLU A 166 20.32 11.31 0.01
N PHE A 167 19.72 11.43 1.19
CA PHE A 167 18.26 11.24 1.33
C PHE A 167 17.43 12.07 0.34
N LYS A 168 17.84 13.34 0.09
CA LYS A 168 17.13 14.24 -0.85
C LYS A 168 17.21 13.78 -2.31
N ALA A 169 18.30 13.12 -2.68
CA ALA A 169 18.60 12.72 -4.06
C ALA A 169 18.20 11.28 -4.37
N ALA A 170 18.08 10.42 -3.37
CA ALA A 170 17.66 9.03 -3.57
C ALA A 170 16.20 8.95 -4.06
N PRO A 171 15.83 8.00 -4.92
CA PRO A 171 14.45 7.79 -5.31
C PRO A 171 13.63 7.22 -4.16
N SER A 172 12.33 7.53 -4.14
CA SER A 172 11.36 6.92 -3.22
C SER A 172 10.93 5.56 -3.76
N GLY A 173 10.76 4.59 -2.88
CA GLY A 173 10.29 3.26 -3.20
C GLY A 173 11.11 2.15 -2.54
N MET A 174 10.47 1.00 -2.37
CA MET A 174 11.07 -0.25 -1.90
C MET A 174 10.47 -1.45 -2.61
N ILE A 175 11.18 -2.58 -2.64
CA ILE A 175 10.61 -3.84 -3.10
C ILE A 175 9.63 -4.40 -2.06
N GLY A 176 8.56 -5.06 -2.48
CA GLY A 176 7.53 -5.57 -1.58
C GLY A 176 6.91 -6.90 -1.96
N LEU A 177 7.07 -7.39 -3.21
CA LEU A 177 6.36 -8.59 -3.68
C LEU A 177 6.68 -9.83 -2.85
N GLU A 178 7.96 -10.06 -2.54
CA GLU A 178 8.43 -11.29 -1.89
C GLU A 178 8.23 -11.30 -0.37
N THR A 179 7.96 -10.14 0.25
CA THR A 179 7.77 -10.02 1.71
C THR A 179 6.31 -9.74 2.11
N SER A 180 5.44 -9.37 1.18
CA SER A 180 4.10 -8.85 1.47
C SER A 180 3.23 -9.84 2.25
N LEU A 181 3.14 -11.10 1.82
CA LEU A 181 2.35 -12.12 2.53
C LEU A 181 2.93 -12.38 3.93
N ALA A 182 4.25 -12.55 4.02
CA ALA A 182 4.91 -12.83 5.29
C ALA A 182 4.78 -11.67 6.30
N LEU A 183 4.85 -10.42 5.84
CA LEU A 183 4.57 -9.24 6.67
C LEU A 183 3.11 -9.22 7.13
N GLY A 184 2.15 -9.52 6.25
CA GLY A 184 0.75 -9.66 6.59
C GLY A 184 0.51 -10.75 7.64
N VAL A 185 1.09 -11.93 7.46
CA VAL A 185 1.02 -13.02 8.43
C VAL A 185 1.62 -12.59 9.76
N THR A 186 2.83 -12.04 9.76
CA THR A 186 3.57 -11.68 10.99
C THR A 186 2.91 -10.53 11.75
N LYS A 187 2.55 -9.45 11.04
CA LYS A 187 2.10 -8.20 11.67
C LYS A 187 0.60 -8.14 11.93
N LEU A 188 -0.20 -8.90 11.18
CA LEU A 188 -1.66 -8.83 11.28
C LEU A 188 -2.26 -10.15 11.81
N VAL A 189 -1.86 -11.30 11.27
CA VAL A 189 -2.46 -12.58 11.70
C VAL A 189 -1.89 -13.06 13.02
N LYS A 190 -0.57 -13.11 13.17
CA LYS A 190 0.09 -13.57 14.41
C LYS A 190 -0.16 -12.66 15.60
N THR A 191 -0.55 -11.42 15.37
CA THR A 191 -0.94 -10.47 16.40
C THR A 191 -2.46 -10.46 16.68
N GLY A 192 -3.24 -11.31 16.00
CA GLY A 192 -4.68 -11.42 16.19
C GLY A 192 -5.49 -10.23 15.63
N ARG A 193 -4.92 -9.42 14.76
CA ARG A 193 -5.60 -8.28 14.12
C ARG A 193 -6.50 -8.69 12.98
N LEU A 194 -6.09 -9.69 12.21
CA LEU A 194 -6.86 -10.31 11.13
C LEU A 194 -6.82 -11.84 11.27
N THR A 195 -7.86 -12.49 10.78
CA THR A 195 -7.78 -13.92 10.45
C THR A 195 -6.98 -14.12 9.16
N MET A 196 -6.48 -15.32 8.93
CA MET A 196 -5.79 -15.67 7.68
C MET A 196 -6.71 -15.46 6.47
N LYS A 197 -7.98 -15.78 6.58
CA LYS A 197 -8.98 -15.60 5.52
C LYS A 197 -9.15 -14.13 5.16
N GLU A 198 -9.23 -13.24 6.13
CA GLU A 198 -9.33 -11.80 5.91
C GLU A 198 -8.08 -11.24 5.24
N LEU A 199 -6.87 -11.64 5.71
CA LEU A 199 -5.62 -11.25 5.07
C LEU A 199 -5.60 -11.66 3.59
N LEU A 200 -5.85 -12.95 3.31
CA LEU A 200 -5.83 -13.46 1.95
C LEU A 200 -6.89 -12.82 1.06
N SER A 201 -8.08 -12.54 1.60
CA SER A 201 -9.14 -11.86 0.83
C SER A 201 -8.69 -10.48 0.35
N LYS A 202 -7.97 -9.74 1.18
CA LYS A 202 -7.44 -8.40 0.83
C LYS A 202 -6.32 -8.44 -0.21
N MET A 203 -5.65 -9.58 -0.36
CA MET A 203 -4.55 -9.77 -1.32
C MET A 203 -4.99 -10.51 -2.60
N THR A 204 -6.22 -11.03 -2.67
CA THR A 204 -6.68 -11.88 -3.76
C THR A 204 -8.06 -11.44 -4.28
N ILE A 205 -9.13 -11.93 -3.65
CA ILE A 205 -10.51 -11.76 -4.17
C ILE A 205 -10.98 -10.30 -4.15
N ASN A 206 -10.56 -9.49 -3.16
CA ASN A 206 -11.00 -8.09 -3.09
C ASN A 206 -10.43 -7.27 -4.25
N PRO A 207 -9.10 -7.24 -4.53
CA PRO A 207 -8.58 -6.55 -5.71
C PRO A 207 -9.12 -7.15 -7.01
N ALA A 208 -9.29 -8.49 -7.10
CA ALA A 208 -9.85 -9.12 -8.28
C ALA A 208 -11.29 -8.62 -8.57
N LYS A 209 -12.12 -8.48 -7.55
CA LYS A 209 -13.49 -7.93 -7.69
C LYS A 209 -13.47 -6.47 -8.13
N LEU A 210 -12.64 -5.63 -7.51
CA LEU A 210 -12.53 -4.22 -7.85
C LEU A 210 -12.16 -4.03 -9.31
N TYR A 211 -11.12 -4.74 -9.76
CA TYR A 211 -10.61 -4.63 -11.14
C TYR A 211 -11.27 -5.61 -12.12
N LYS A 212 -12.36 -6.28 -11.71
CA LYS A 212 -13.19 -7.17 -12.54
C LYS A 212 -12.38 -8.30 -13.19
N MET A 213 -11.44 -8.84 -12.45
CA MET A 213 -10.62 -9.98 -12.85
C MET A 213 -11.30 -11.29 -12.43
N ASP A 214 -11.38 -12.25 -13.32
CA ASP A 214 -11.87 -13.61 -13.00
C ASP A 214 -10.79 -14.44 -12.31
N LYS A 215 -10.37 -13.97 -11.12
CA LYS A 215 -9.26 -14.51 -10.32
C LYS A 215 -9.52 -14.36 -8.81
N GLY A 216 -8.58 -14.85 -8.00
CA GLY A 216 -8.61 -14.70 -6.54
C GLY A 216 -9.42 -15.75 -5.79
N TYR A 217 -9.79 -16.85 -6.44
CA TYR A 217 -10.49 -17.98 -5.85
C TYR A 217 -10.03 -19.32 -6.46
N ILE A 218 -10.30 -20.40 -5.76
CA ILE A 218 -10.05 -21.76 -6.24
C ILE A 218 -11.39 -22.39 -6.57
N LYS A 219 -11.58 -22.77 -7.84
CA LYS A 219 -12.79 -23.41 -8.34
C LYS A 219 -12.44 -24.38 -9.47
N GLU A 220 -13.16 -25.49 -9.55
CA GLU A 220 -13.02 -26.44 -10.65
C GLU A 220 -13.26 -25.78 -12.01
N GLY A 221 -12.42 -26.07 -12.99
CA GLY A 221 -12.50 -25.50 -14.34
C GLY A 221 -11.84 -24.12 -14.51
N THR A 222 -11.28 -23.52 -13.44
CA THR A 222 -10.52 -22.27 -13.54
C THR A 222 -9.01 -22.52 -13.70
N ALA A 223 -8.28 -21.48 -14.12
CA ALA A 223 -6.81 -21.55 -14.18
C ALA A 223 -6.23 -21.83 -12.79
N ALA A 224 -5.27 -22.76 -12.72
CA ALA A 224 -4.60 -23.09 -11.48
C ALA A 224 -3.50 -22.07 -11.17
N ASP A 225 -3.91 -20.91 -10.59
CA ASP A 225 -3.03 -19.89 -10.03
C ASP A 225 -3.07 -20.05 -8.49
N ILE A 226 -2.11 -20.77 -7.93
CA ILE A 226 -2.16 -21.24 -6.55
C ILE A 226 -0.83 -20.96 -5.85
N VAL A 227 -0.90 -20.50 -4.61
CA VAL A 227 0.24 -20.40 -3.70
C VAL A 227 0.07 -21.43 -2.57
N ILE A 228 1.10 -22.22 -2.33
CA ILE A 228 1.21 -23.11 -1.17
C ILE A 228 2.23 -22.50 -0.22
N TYR A 229 1.85 -22.31 1.03
CA TYR A 229 2.71 -21.69 2.04
C TYR A 229 2.54 -22.34 3.41
N ALA A 230 3.58 -22.22 4.23
CA ALA A 230 3.61 -22.70 5.61
C ALA A 230 3.39 -21.51 6.56
N PRO A 231 2.17 -21.33 7.14
CA PRO A 231 1.81 -20.13 7.91
C PRO A 231 2.59 -19.97 9.21
N ASP A 232 3.10 -21.08 9.78
CA ASP A 232 3.80 -21.12 11.06
C ASP A 232 5.32 -21.19 10.89
N GLU A 233 5.81 -21.40 9.69
CA GLU A 233 7.25 -21.49 9.42
C GLU A 233 7.87 -20.10 9.46
N LYS A 234 8.94 -19.99 10.25
CA LYS A 234 9.76 -18.79 10.36
C LYS A 234 10.87 -18.79 9.31
N TRP A 235 11.18 -17.64 8.80
CA TRP A 235 12.31 -17.43 7.92
C TRP A 235 12.87 -16.02 8.09
N ILE A 236 14.14 -15.85 7.75
CA ILE A 236 14.82 -14.55 7.82
C ILE A 236 14.86 -13.96 6.41
N VAL A 237 14.45 -12.70 6.27
CA VAL A 237 14.54 -11.98 5.01
C VAL A 237 16.01 -11.81 4.65
N GLY A 238 16.43 -12.47 3.57
CA GLY A 238 17.81 -12.45 3.07
C GLY A 238 18.11 -11.22 2.22
N GLU A 239 19.30 -11.19 1.65
CA GLU A 239 19.76 -10.13 0.74
C GLU A 239 19.48 -10.44 -0.75
N SER A 240 19.16 -11.69 -1.05
CA SER A 240 18.87 -12.18 -2.41
C SER A 240 17.37 -12.27 -2.65
N PHE A 241 16.92 -11.68 -3.75
CA PHE A 241 15.54 -11.62 -4.19
C PHE A 241 15.43 -12.07 -5.65
N ALA A 242 14.26 -12.52 -6.06
CA ALA A 242 13.92 -12.73 -7.46
C ALA A 242 13.80 -11.39 -8.21
N SER A 243 13.41 -10.33 -7.49
CA SER A 243 13.52 -8.95 -7.97
C SER A 243 14.97 -8.61 -8.34
N LYS A 244 15.16 -7.81 -9.39
CA LYS A 244 16.49 -7.30 -9.79
C LYS A 244 17.11 -6.33 -8.78
N ALA A 245 16.36 -5.90 -7.78
CA ALA A 245 16.78 -5.00 -6.72
C ALA A 245 16.55 -5.62 -5.35
N SER A 246 17.27 -5.10 -4.34
CA SER A 246 17.17 -5.53 -2.95
C SER A 246 16.88 -4.37 -1.99
N ASN A 247 16.32 -3.27 -2.51
CA ASN A 247 16.05 -2.06 -1.75
C ASN A 247 14.85 -2.22 -0.80
N THR A 248 15.09 -2.86 0.34
CA THR A 248 14.07 -3.03 1.40
C THR A 248 14.68 -2.86 2.80
N PRO A 249 13.96 -2.22 3.74
CA PRO A 249 14.40 -2.11 5.13
C PRO A 249 14.22 -3.41 5.93
N PHE A 250 13.57 -4.43 5.36
CA PHE A 250 13.21 -5.66 6.05
C PHE A 250 14.30 -6.73 6.10
N ILE A 251 15.42 -6.55 5.41
CA ILE A 251 16.56 -7.49 5.43
C ILE A 251 16.99 -7.76 6.89
N GLY A 252 17.16 -9.04 7.22
CA GLY A 252 17.50 -9.51 8.56
C GLY A 252 16.33 -9.71 9.51
N GLN A 253 15.10 -9.31 9.14
CA GLN A 253 13.93 -9.55 9.98
C GLN A 253 13.43 -11.00 9.87
N GLU A 254 13.04 -11.57 11.02
CA GLU A 254 12.36 -12.86 11.08
C GLU A 254 10.86 -12.66 10.82
N LEU A 255 10.33 -13.36 9.86
CA LEU A 255 8.92 -13.32 9.48
C LEU A 255 8.31 -14.74 9.51
N TYR A 256 6.99 -14.81 9.74
CA TYR A 256 6.19 -16.02 9.56
C TYR A 256 5.57 -16.08 8.17
N GLY A 257 5.21 -17.29 7.73
CA GLY A 257 4.50 -17.48 6.47
C GLY A 257 5.44 -17.63 5.28
N LYS A 258 6.13 -18.78 5.22
CA LYS A 258 7.07 -19.09 4.14
C LYS A 258 6.34 -19.68 2.94
N ILE A 259 6.56 -19.12 1.75
CA ILE A 259 6.05 -19.68 0.49
C ILE A 259 6.80 -20.96 0.17
N LYS A 260 6.08 -22.03 -0.15
CA LYS A 260 6.62 -23.32 -0.58
C LYS A 260 6.53 -23.53 -2.08
N TYR A 261 5.39 -23.18 -2.66
CA TYR A 261 5.19 -23.29 -4.11
C TYR A 261 4.38 -22.09 -4.61
N THR A 262 4.72 -21.65 -5.80
CA THR A 262 3.87 -20.76 -6.61
C THR A 262 3.58 -21.47 -7.92
N ILE A 263 2.30 -21.61 -8.23
CA ILE A 263 1.78 -22.24 -9.44
C ILE A 263 1.07 -21.19 -10.26
N CYS A 264 1.40 -21.09 -11.53
CA CYS A 264 0.79 -20.14 -12.47
C CYS A 264 0.32 -20.92 -13.72
N ASN A 265 -0.95 -20.82 -14.04
CA ASN A 265 -1.60 -21.58 -15.12
C ASN A 265 -1.24 -23.09 -15.06
N GLY A 266 -1.23 -23.69 -13.88
CA GLY A 266 -0.91 -25.09 -13.66
C GLY A 266 0.57 -25.45 -13.68
N ASN A 267 1.47 -24.50 -13.94
CA ASN A 267 2.91 -24.72 -13.93
C ASN A 267 3.53 -24.26 -12.62
N VAL A 268 4.39 -25.08 -12.01
CA VAL A 268 5.19 -24.65 -10.85
C VAL A 268 6.26 -23.68 -11.31
N VAL A 269 6.13 -22.41 -10.90
CA VAL A 269 7.07 -21.33 -11.23
C VAL A 269 8.04 -20.99 -10.11
N TYR A 270 7.75 -21.47 -8.90
CA TYR A 270 8.63 -21.36 -7.73
C TYR A 270 8.45 -22.59 -6.83
N CYS A 271 9.57 -23.11 -6.27
CA CYS A 271 9.63 -24.16 -5.26
C CYS A 271 10.73 -23.83 -4.23
N ASP A 272 10.37 -23.91 -2.93
CA ASP A 272 11.30 -23.91 -1.79
C ASP A 272 11.60 -25.38 -1.43
N CYS A 273 12.30 -26.10 -2.33
CA CYS A 273 12.62 -27.53 -2.19
C CYS A 273 14.01 -27.74 -1.58
#